data_15a4d642adb44a1128fc6b50868c7737
#
_entry.id   15a4d642adb44a1128fc6b50868c7737
#
_cell.length_a   1.000
_cell.length_b   1.000
_cell.length_c   1.000
_cell.angle_alpha   90.00
_cell.angle_beta   90.00
_cell.angle_gamma   90.00
#
_symmetry.space_group_name_H-M   'P 1'
#
loop_
_entity.id
_entity.type
_entity.pdbx_description
1 polymer ?
#
loop_
_entity_poly.entity_id
_entity_poly.type
_entity_poly.pdbx_seq_one_letter_code
_entity_poly.pdbx_strand_id
1 'polypeptide(L)'
;DSIALLDLISPYFKEIVCVYMYVVKDLSHINRYINYACNKYPNVKYIQIPHFSVYSFRRIGYLGCVENEKQKLYNMAQLTDIVREKYNVEWAFFGFKQSDSMNRRLMLRTYKLNGINEVQKKCYPLSEYRNKDVLEYISRKGLIKPESYDLKHQSSGTDITDINYLLFLRGKFPEDLKKVINEYPLVERKLFEYDHERAKAK
;
A
#
# COMPACT_ATOMS: atom_id res chain seq x y z
N ASP A 1 5.19 -4.50 6.23
CA ASP A 1 4.76 -3.75 7.42
C ASP A 1 3.29 -4.02 7.77
N SER A 2 2.35 -3.91 6.82
CA SER A 2 0.90 -3.98 7.12
C SER A 2 0.45 -5.29 7.78
N ILE A 3 0.96 -6.45 7.34
CA ILE A 3 0.58 -7.73 7.96
C ILE A 3 1.16 -7.88 9.38
N ALA A 4 2.37 -7.40 9.62
CA ALA A 4 2.96 -7.38 10.96
C ALA A 4 2.19 -6.44 11.90
N LEU A 5 1.82 -5.25 11.40
CA LEU A 5 0.97 -4.32 12.13
C LEU A 5 -0.36 -4.98 12.50
N LEU A 6 -1.04 -5.60 11.54
CA LEU A 6 -2.32 -6.26 11.77
C LEU A 6 -2.20 -7.38 12.81
N ASP A 7 -1.16 -8.23 12.70
CA ASP A 7 -0.92 -9.30 13.67
C ASP A 7 -0.68 -8.77 15.08
N LEU A 8 0.06 -7.66 15.20
CA LEU A 8 0.34 -7.02 16.50
C LEU A 8 -0.92 -6.46 17.16
N ILE A 9 -1.83 -5.85 16.40
CA ILE A 9 -2.99 -5.16 16.97
C ILE A 9 -4.24 -6.02 17.06
N SER A 10 -4.37 -7.07 16.24
CA SER A 10 -5.59 -7.88 16.13
C SER A 10 -6.08 -8.46 17.47
N PRO A 11 -5.23 -8.87 18.43
CA PRO A 11 -5.67 -9.42 19.71
C PRO A 11 -6.34 -8.39 20.64
N TYR A 12 -6.14 -7.10 20.39
CA TYR A 12 -6.56 -6.03 21.31
C TYR A 12 -7.86 -5.34 20.90
N PHE A 13 -8.40 -5.64 19.72
CA PHE A 13 -9.59 -4.98 19.19
C PHE A 13 -10.67 -5.99 18.82
N LYS A 14 -11.93 -5.64 19.10
CA LYS A 14 -13.08 -6.47 18.73
C LYS A 14 -13.36 -6.42 17.24
N GLU A 15 -13.10 -5.26 16.62
CA GLU A 15 -13.25 -5.04 15.17
C GLU A 15 -12.12 -4.16 14.67
N ILE A 16 -11.57 -4.51 13.50
CA ILE A 16 -10.53 -3.76 12.80
C ILE A 16 -10.97 -3.53 11.36
N VAL A 17 -10.99 -2.27 10.93
CA VAL A 17 -11.21 -1.91 9.53
C VAL A 17 -9.86 -1.79 8.83
N CYS A 18 -9.48 -2.81 8.06
CA CYS A 18 -8.28 -2.77 7.23
C CYS A 18 -8.56 -2.05 5.92
N VAL A 19 -7.79 -1.01 5.66
CA VAL A 19 -7.94 -0.16 4.47
C VAL A 19 -6.80 -0.43 3.49
N TYR A 20 -7.13 -0.91 2.30
CA TYR A 20 -6.19 -0.95 1.19
C TYR A 20 -6.46 0.23 0.24
N MET A 21 -5.45 1.07 0.08
CA MET A 21 -5.49 2.18 -0.88
C MET A 21 -4.91 1.71 -2.21
N TYR A 22 -5.76 1.53 -3.23
CA TYR A 22 -5.36 1.02 -4.54
C TYR A 22 -5.04 2.14 -5.54
N VAL A 23 -4.12 1.85 -6.45
CA VAL A 23 -3.93 2.61 -7.70
C VAL A 23 -4.77 1.98 -8.81
N VAL A 24 -4.74 0.65 -8.93
CA VAL A 24 -5.64 -0.14 -9.75
C VAL A 24 -6.39 -1.12 -8.86
N LYS A 25 -7.72 -1.15 -9.00
CA LYS A 25 -8.60 -1.94 -8.14
C LYS A 25 -8.57 -3.43 -8.52
N ASP A 26 -8.81 -4.29 -7.52
CA ASP A 26 -9.05 -5.73 -7.69
C ASP A 26 -7.93 -6.50 -8.42
N LEU A 27 -6.68 -6.15 -8.12
CA LEU A 27 -5.52 -6.92 -8.59
C LEU A 27 -5.46 -8.27 -7.87
N SER A 28 -5.36 -9.37 -8.63
CA SER A 28 -5.41 -10.74 -8.10
C SER A 28 -4.24 -11.05 -7.18
N HIS A 29 -3.03 -10.56 -7.51
CA HIS A 29 -1.85 -10.73 -6.67
C HIS A 29 -1.96 -10.02 -5.31
N ILE A 30 -2.77 -8.95 -5.21
CA ILE A 30 -3.07 -8.26 -3.95
C ILE A 30 -4.17 -8.99 -3.20
N ASN A 31 -5.25 -9.38 -3.89
CA ASN A 31 -6.40 -10.02 -3.27
C ASN A 31 -6.05 -11.30 -2.49
N ARG A 32 -5.00 -12.04 -2.90
CA ARG A 32 -4.55 -13.22 -2.15
C ARG A 32 -4.03 -12.86 -0.74
N TYR A 33 -3.36 -11.70 -0.57
CA TYR A 33 -2.92 -11.24 0.75
C TYR A 33 -4.07 -10.75 1.60
N ILE A 34 -5.06 -10.14 0.97
CA ILE A 34 -6.31 -9.72 1.59
C ILE A 34 -7.07 -10.94 2.11
N ASN A 35 -7.26 -11.93 1.25
CA ASN A 35 -7.94 -13.18 1.61
C ASN A 35 -7.22 -13.91 2.75
N TYR A 36 -5.88 -13.94 2.71
CA TYR A 36 -5.09 -14.49 3.82
C TYR A 36 -5.38 -13.75 5.13
N ALA A 37 -5.37 -12.42 5.12
CA ALA A 37 -5.62 -11.61 6.32
C ALA A 37 -7.05 -11.82 6.84
N CYS A 38 -8.07 -11.81 5.97
CA CYS A 38 -9.46 -12.05 6.36
C CYS A 38 -9.67 -13.46 6.95
N ASN A 39 -9.02 -14.48 6.38
CA ASN A 39 -9.13 -15.85 6.89
C ASN A 39 -8.40 -16.04 8.23
N LYS A 40 -7.28 -15.35 8.42
CA LYS A 40 -6.48 -15.46 9.64
C LYS A 40 -7.06 -14.69 10.83
N TYR A 41 -7.67 -13.53 10.57
CA TYR A 41 -8.14 -12.61 11.60
C TYR A 41 -9.66 -12.39 11.47
N PRO A 42 -10.48 -13.13 12.25
CA PRO A 42 -11.94 -13.10 12.12
C PRO A 42 -12.57 -11.75 12.50
N ASN A 43 -11.85 -10.91 13.25
CA ASN A 43 -12.28 -9.56 13.64
C ASN A 43 -11.92 -8.46 12.62
N VAL A 44 -11.42 -8.85 11.44
CA VAL A 44 -11.02 -7.90 10.39
C VAL A 44 -12.13 -7.70 9.36
N LYS A 45 -12.53 -6.45 9.17
CA LYS A 45 -13.31 -5.99 8.02
C LYS A 45 -12.38 -5.31 7.02
N TYR A 46 -12.39 -5.79 5.80
CA TYR A 46 -11.52 -5.24 4.75
C TYR A 46 -12.27 -4.34 3.79
N ILE A 47 -11.65 -3.21 3.45
CA ILE A 47 -12.18 -2.27 2.46
C ILE A 47 -11.09 -1.82 1.49
N GLN A 48 -11.49 -1.53 0.27
CA GLN A 48 -10.64 -0.91 -0.76
C GLN A 48 -11.12 0.50 -1.07
N ILE A 49 -10.20 1.46 -1.07
CA ILE A 49 -10.47 2.84 -1.50
C ILE A 49 -9.40 3.30 -2.48
N PRO A 50 -9.66 4.25 -3.37
CA PRO A 50 -8.62 4.82 -4.21
C PRO A 50 -7.50 5.47 -3.35
N HIS A 51 -6.24 5.26 -3.73
CA HIS A 51 -5.13 6.00 -3.15
C HIS A 51 -5.27 7.49 -3.49
N PHE A 52 -4.82 8.37 -2.62
CA PHE A 52 -4.98 9.82 -2.85
C PHE A 52 -4.36 10.29 -4.18
N SER A 53 -3.29 9.65 -4.67
CA SER A 53 -2.71 9.95 -5.99
C SER A 53 -3.63 9.62 -7.16
N VAL A 54 -4.56 8.67 -7.04
CA VAL A 54 -5.51 8.34 -8.11
C VAL A 54 -6.40 9.53 -8.45
N TYR A 55 -6.79 10.31 -7.44
CA TYR A 55 -7.57 11.54 -7.66
C TYR A 55 -6.77 12.59 -8.44
N SER A 56 -5.46 12.75 -8.13
CA SER A 56 -4.58 13.63 -8.90
C SER A 56 -4.34 13.09 -10.31
N PHE A 57 -4.14 11.79 -10.45
CA PHE A 57 -3.92 11.15 -11.76
C PHE A 57 -5.12 11.39 -12.68
N ARG A 58 -6.34 11.13 -12.19
CA ARG A 58 -7.56 11.37 -12.96
C ARG A 58 -7.78 12.84 -13.28
N ARG A 59 -7.35 13.75 -12.40
CA ARG A 59 -7.51 15.18 -12.64
C ARG A 59 -6.71 15.68 -13.86
N ILE A 60 -5.59 15.04 -14.18
CA ILE A 60 -4.65 15.46 -15.23
C ILE A 60 -4.47 14.43 -16.35
N GLY A 61 -5.28 13.38 -16.40
CA GLY A 61 -5.13 12.31 -17.40
C GLY A 61 -3.78 11.58 -17.32
N TYR A 62 -3.20 11.41 -16.10
CA TYR A 62 -1.88 10.83 -15.94
C TYR A 62 -1.78 9.43 -16.54
N LEU A 63 -0.73 9.17 -17.31
CA LEU A 63 -0.49 7.92 -18.03
C LEU A 63 -1.67 7.49 -18.95
N GLY A 64 -2.44 8.46 -19.44
CA GLY A 64 -3.56 8.22 -20.35
C GLY A 64 -4.85 7.74 -19.68
N CYS A 65 -4.95 7.79 -18.35
CA CYS A 65 -6.22 7.50 -17.69
C CYS A 65 -7.27 8.58 -18.02
N VAL A 66 -8.54 8.21 -17.86
CA VAL A 66 -9.66 9.13 -18.16
C VAL A 66 -9.53 10.40 -17.32
N GLU A 67 -9.37 11.54 -18.01
CA GLU A 67 -9.24 12.85 -17.38
C GLU A 67 -10.58 13.37 -16.85
N ASN A 68 -10.53 13.99 -15.68
CA ASN A 68 -11.65 14.69 -15.07
C ASN A 68 -11.15 15.95 -14.36
N GLU A 69 -11.11 17.08 -15.05
CA GLU A 69 -10.65 18.36 -14.51
C GLU A 69 -11.36 18.80 -13.21
N LYS A 70 -12.62 18.36 -13.02
CA LYS A 70 -13.43 18.65 -11.84
C LYS A 70 -13.21 17.67 -10.70
N GLN A 71 -12.27 16.72 -10.83
CA GLN A 71 -11.97 15.72 -9.81
C GLN A 71 -11.55 16.39 -8.52
N LYS A 72 -12.28 16.14 -7.43
CA LYS A 72 -11.92 16.60 -6.07
C LYS A 72 -10.65 15.88 -5.65
N LEU A 73 -9.69 16.63 -5.16
CA LEU A 73 -8.43 16.10 -4.61
C LEU A 73 -8.60 15.80 -3.12
N TYR A 74 -7.95 14.72 -2.69
CA TYR A 74 -7.91 14.31 -1.30
C TYR A 74 -6.46 14.05 -0.89
N ASN A 75 -6.15 14.32 0.36
CA ASN A 75 -4.90 13.87 0.99
C ASN A 75 -5.16 12.66 1.92
N MET A 76 -4.08 12.07 2.41
CA MET A 76 -4.14 10.90 3.30
C MET A 76 -4.99 11.17 4.56
N ALA A 77 -4.90 12.35 5.15
CA ALA A 77 -5.65 12.67 6.36
C ALA A 77 -7.15 12.71 6.09
N GLN A 78 -7.56 13.40 5.03
CA GLN A 78 -8.97 13.47 4.61
C GLN A 78 -9.57 12.09 4.30
N LEU A 79 -8.83 11.24 3.58
CA LEU A 79 -9.29 9.86 3.32
C LEU A 79 -9.40 9.05 4.61
N THR A 80 -8.46 9.23 5.55
CA THR A 80 -8.53 8.59 6.86
C THR A 80 -9.77 9.03 7.63
N ASP A 81 -10.09 10.32 7.63
CA ASP A 81 -11.24 10.87 8.34
C ASP A 81 -12.56 10.40 7.72
N ILE A 82 -12.66 10.35 6.39
CA ILE A 82 -13.83 9.77 5.67
C ILE A 82 -14.06 8.30 6.09
N VAL A 83 -12.98 7.51 6.20
CA VAL A 83 -13.10 6.10 6.64
C VAL A 83 -13.53 6.01 8.09
N ARG A 84 -12.95 6.84 8.96
CA ARG A 84 -13.32 6.89 10.38
C ARG A 84 -14.82 7.20 10.58
N GLU A 85 -15.29 8.23 9.92
CA GLU A 85 -16.69 8.64 9.96
C GLU A 85 -17.61 7.53 9.45
N LYS A 86 -17.30 6.98 8.27
CA LYS A 86 -18.10 5.92 7.64
C LYS A 86 -18.23 4.65 8.48
N TYR A 87 -17.18 4.27 9.19
CA TYR A 87 -17.13 3.02 9.97
C TYR A 87 -17.22 3.24 11.47
N ASN A 88 -17.43 4.48 11.92
CA ASN A 88 -17.50 4.86 13.32
C ASN A 88 -16.30 4.37 14.15
N VAL A 89 -15.09 4.58 13.62
CA VAL A 89 -13.83 4.20 14.28
C VAL A 89 -13.02 5.44 14.64
N GLU A 90 -12.55 5.49 15.87
CA GLU A 90 -11.85 6.67 16.39
C GLU A 90 -10.36 6.66 16.04
N TRP A 91 -9.67 5.55 16.21
CA TRP A 91 -8.22 5.46 16.03
C TRP A 91 -7.83 4.93 14.66
N ALA A 92 -6.76 5.49 14.09
CA ALA A 92 -6.11 4.98 12.90
C ALA A 92 -4.70 4.49 13.20
N PHE A 93 -4.35 3.30 12.71
CA PHE A 93 -3.06 2.65 12.89
C PHE A 93 -2.28 2.64 11.59
N PHE A 94 -1.00 3.03 11.65
CA PHE A 94 -0.12 3.11 10.49
C PHE A 94 1.18 2.34 10.73
N GLY A 95 1.65 1.63 9.71
CA GLY A 95 2.90 0.88 9.75
C GLY A 95 4.15 1.72 9.49
N PHE A 96 4.13 3.03 9.77
CA PHE A 96 5.29 3.89 9.58
C PHE A 96 6.34 3.65 10.67
N LYS A 97 7.61 3.70 10.25
CA LYS A 97 8.77 3.49 11.11
C LYS A 97 9.69 4.70 11.06
N GLN A 98 10.42 4.96 12.14
CA GLN A 98 11.48 5.98 12.17
C GLN A 98 12.60 5.66 11.17
N SER A 99 12.79 4.40 10.85
CA SER A 99 13.78 3.91 9.89
C SER A 99 13.41 4.16 8.43
N ASP A 100 12.15 4.50 8.11
CA ASP A 100 11.69 4.67 6.73
C ASP A 100 12.23 5.97 6.09
N SER A 101 12.32 7.06 6.86
CA SER A 101 12.88 8.33 6.39
C SER A 101 13.17 9.29 7.55
N MET A 102 14.00 10.29 7.29
CA MET A 102 14.31 11.35 8.27
C MET A 102 13.04 12.11 8.70
N ASN A 103 12.17 12.45 7.75
CA ASN A 103 10.91 13.14 8.06
C ASN A 103 10.00 12.32 8.96
N ARG A 104 9.88 11.00 8.71
CA ARG A 104 9.09 10.12 9.59
C ARG A 104 9.70 10.00 10.97
N ARG A 105 11.04 9.92 11.05
CA ARG A 105 11.77 9.90 12.34
C ARG A 105 11.49 11.15 13.16
N LEU A 106 11.64 12.33 12.56
CA LEU A 106 11.36 13.59 13.24
C LEU A 106 9.91 13.66 13.72
N MET A 107 8.96 13.36 12.83
CA MET A 107 7.54 13.36 13.15
C MET A 107 7.22 12.39 14.32
N LEU A 108 7.65 11.13 14.24
CA LEU A 108 7.31 10.12 15.24
C LEU A 108 7.88 10.42 16.63
N ARG A 109 9.08 11.01 16.68
CA ARG A 109 9.72 11.43 17.94
C ARG A 109 9.01 12.57 18.66
N THR A 110 8.16 13.33 17.98
CA THR A 110 7.33 14.36 18.63
C THR A 110 6.11 13.78 19.34
N TYR A 111 5.79 12.50 19.09
CA TYR A 111 4.61 11.86 19.65
C TYR A 111 4.91 11.12 20.95
N LYS A 112 3.89 10.97 21.80
CA LYS A 112 3.98 10.18 23.02
C LYS A 112 4.45 8.76 22.71
N LEU A 113 5.41 8.26 23.48
CA LEU A 113 6.07 6.96 23.28
C LEU A 113 6.57 6.77 21.82
N ASN A 114 7.01 7.85 21.17
CA ASN A 114 7.49 7.85 19.78
C ASN A 114 6.49 7.28 18.75
N GLY A 115 5.20 7.24 19.05
CA GLY A 115 4.25 6.61 18.14
C GLY A 115 2.77 6.87 18.40
N ILE A 116 2.40 7.64 19.44
CA ILE A 116 1.00 7.91 19.79
C ILE A 116 0.69 9.39 19.64
N ASN A 117 -0.11 9.74 18.65
CA ASN A 117 -0.65 11.07 18.49
C ASN A 117 -2.10 11.09 19.01
N GLU A 118 -2.27 11.50 20.26
CA GLU A 118 -3.58 11.51 20.94
C GLU A 118 -4.52 12.56 20.34
N VAL A 119 -3.99 13.69 19.86
CA VAL A 119 -4.79 14.76 19.25
C VAL A 119 -5.44 14.30 17.94
N GLN A 120 -4.66 13.64 17.08
CA GLN A 120 -5.14 13.15 15.80
C GLN A 120 -5.67 11.71 15.86
N LYS A 121 -5.66 11.08 17.04
CA LYS A 121 -6.06 9.67 17.23
C LYS A 121 -5.35 8.73 16.24
N LYS A 122 -4.03 8.86 16.14
CA LYS A 122 -3.16 8.04 15.28
C LYS A 122 -2.15 7.29 16.12
N CYS A 123 -1.94 6.02 15.78
CA CYS A 123 -0.97 5.18 16.45
C CYS A 123 -0.04 4.50 15.43
N TYR A 124 1.23 4.37 15.81
CA TYR A 124 2.31 3.85 14.97
C TYR A 124 3.08 2.73 15.71
N PRO A 125 2.47 1.54 15.87
CA PRO A 125 3.05 0.48 16.70
C PRO A 125 4.42 -0.03 16.23
N LEU A 126 4.75 0.16 14.94
CA LEU A 126 6.04 -0.23 14.36
C LEU A 126 7.08 0.91 14.40
N SER A 127 6.79 2.04 15.07
CA SER A 127 7.63 3.25 15.03
C SER A 127 9.12 2.98 15.25
N GLU A 128 9.47 2.14 16.20
CA GLU A 128 10.86 1.84 16.60
C GLU A 128 11.46 0.63 15.86
N TYR A 129 10.67 -0.08 15.05
CA TYR A 129 11.14 -1.21 14.28
C TYR A 129 12.01 -0.77 13.09
N ARG A 130 12.99 -1.60 12.74
CA ARG A 130 13.71 -1.54 11.47
C ARG A 130 13.12 -2.56 10.50
N ASN A 131 13.43 -2.43 9.21
CA ASN A 131 12.95 -3.39 8.20
C ASN A 131 13.30 -4.84 8.56
N LYS A 132 14.51 -5.09 9.08
CA LYS A 132 14.94 -6.41 9.53
C LYS A 132 14.07 -6.95 10.66
N ASP A 133 13.71 -6.09 11.61
CA ASP A 133 12.93 -6.49 12.80
C ASP A 133 11.49 -6.90 12.37
N VAL A 134 10.92 -6.20 11.38
CA VAL A 134 9.61 -6.56 10.79
C VAL A 134 9.69 -7.88 10.02
N LEU A 135 10.74 -8.08 9.22
CA LEU A 135 10.94 -9.34 8.46
C LEU A 135 11.15 -10.53 9.41
N GLU A 136 11.92 -10.34 10.48
CA GLU A 136 12.12 -11.34 11.51
C GLU A 136 10.80 -11.67 12.24
N TYR A 137 10.01 -10.64 12.58
CA TYR A 137 8.68 -10.83 13.15
C TYR A 137 7.76 -11.65 12.23
N ILE A 138 7.70 -11.29 10.95
CA ILE A 138 6.91 -12.01 9.93
C ILE A 138 7.33 -13.48 9.85
N SER A 139 8.65 -13.74 9.80
CA SER A 139 9.20 -15.10 9.75
C SER A 139 8.86 -15.90 11.01
N ARG A 140 9.12 -15.34 12.19
CA ARG A 140 8.86 -15.99 13.49
C ARG A 140 7.38 -16.33 13.69
N LYS A 141 6.48 -15.48 13.19
CA LYS A 141 5.02 -15.67 13.27
C LYS A 141 4.42 -16.48 12.14
N GLY A 142 5.23 -16.93 11.17
CA GLY A 142 4.76 -17.66 10.00
C GLY A 142 3.75 -16.86 9.16
N LEU A 143 3.90 -15.54 9.10
CA LEU A 143 3.00 -14.68 8.34
C LEU A 143 3.35 -14.69 6.86
N ILE A 144 2.34 -14.45 6.01
CA ILE A 144 2.56 -14.33 4.57
C ILE A 144 3.46 -13.14 4.25
N LYS A 145 4.49 -13.39 3.43
CA LYS A 145 5.39 -12.36 2.93
C LYS A 145 5.07 -12.04 1.47
N PRO A 146 4.96 -10.76 1.08
CA PRO A 146 4.77 -10.41 -0.32
C PRO A 146 5.93 -10.89 -1.20
N GLU A 147 5.63 -11.49 -2.35
CA GLU A 147 6.66 -11.98 -3.29
C GLU A 147 7.58 -10.88 -3.83
N SER A 148 7.08 -9.65 -3.91
CA SER A 148 7.86 -8.48 -4.34
C SER A 148 9.03 -8.13 -3.39
N TYR A 149 9.02 -8.62 -2.14
CA TYR A 149 10.12 -8.41 -1.20
C TYR A 149 11.40 -9.14 -1.57
N ASP A 150 11.30 -10.23 -2.33
CA ASP A 150 12.48 -11.04 -2.69
C ASP A 150 13.35 -10.38 -3.76
N LEU A 151 12.81 -9.42 -4.52
CA LEU A 151 13.52 -8.78 -5.63
C LEU A 151 14.46 -7.64 -5.21
N LYS A 152 14.18 -6.92 -4.12
CA LYS A 152 14.98 -5.75 -3.68
C LYS A 152 15.06 -5.54 -2.17
N HIS A 153 14.71 -6.53 -1.34
CA HIS A 153 14.63 -6.39 0.13
C HIS A 153 13.76 -5.23 0.64
N GLN A 154 13.07 -4.52 -0.24
CA GLN A 154 12.16 -3.42 0.05
C GLN A 154 10.89 -3.57 -0.77
N SER A 155 9.74 -3.30 -0.17
CA SER A 155 8.49 -3.20 -0.90
C SER A 155 8.44 -1.87 -1.65
N SER A 156 8.46 -1.91 -2.98
CA SER A 156 8.17 -0.75 -3.81
C SER A 156 6.68 -0.42 -3.91
N GLY A 157 5.83 -1.21 -3.24
CA GLY A 157 4.38 -1.09 -3.36
C GLY A 157 3.87 -1.51 -4.74
N THR A 158 2.75 -0.95 -5.15
CA THR A 158 2.13 -1.13 -6.47
C THR A 158 2.40 0.10 -7.34
N ASP A 159 3.67 0.43 -7.56
CA ASP A 159 4.06 1.56 -8.41
C ASP A 159 3.95 1.18 -9.88
N ILE A 160 2.90 1.63 -10.53
CA ILE A 160 2.65 1.41 -11.96
C ILE A 160 3.67 2.10 -12.89
N THR A 161 4.60 2.88 -12.33
CA THR A 161 5.71 3.50 -13.07
C THR A 161 7.02 2.72 -12.93
N ASP A 162 7.12 1.78 -11.99
CA ASP A 162 8.30 0.92 -11.82
C ASP A 162 8.29 -0.21 -12.85
N ILE A 163 9.25 -0.19 -13.76
CA ILE A 163 9.40 -1.23 -14.78
C ILE A 163 9.53 -2.65 -14.19
N ASN A 164 10.17 -2.80 -13.03
CA ASN A 164 10.32 -4.12 -12.39
C ASN A 164 8.96 -4.64 -11.90
N TYR A 165 8.10 -3.76 -11.39
CA TYR A 165 6.74 -4.13 -11.03
C TYR A 165 5.91 -4.54 -12.25
N LEU A 166 6.02 -3.80 -13.36
CA LEU A 166 5.35 -4.15 -14.61
C LEU A 166 5.83 -5.47 -15.20
N LEU A 167 7.14 -5.73 -15.15
CA LEU A 167 7.72 -7.01 -15.57
C LEU A 167 7.30 -8.16 -14.66
N PHE A 168 7.19 -7.94 -13.36
CA PHE A 168 6.65 -8.91 -12.41
C PHE A 168 5.19 -9.26 -12.76
N LEU A 169 4.34 -8.25 -13.03
CA LEU A 169 2.98 -8.50 -13.46
C LEU A 169 2.94 -9.24 -14.80
N ARG A 170 3.75 -8.82 -15.78
CA ARG A 170 3.82 -9.46 -17.10
C ARG A 170 4.18 -10.95 -17.00
N GLY A 171 5.11 -11.30 -16.12
CA GLY A 171 5.57 -12.68 -15.95
C GLY A 171 4.67 -13.57 -15.11
N LYS A 172 4.06 -13.03 -14.04
CA LYS A 172 3.32 -13.84 -13.07
C LYS A 172 1.81 -13.57 -13.03
N PHE A 173 1.38 -12.37 -13.40
CA PHE A 173 -0.01 -11.90 -13.28
C PHE A 173 -0.44 -11.11 -14.51
N PRO A 174 -0.45 -11.74 -15.72
CA PRO A 174 -0.74 -11.02 -16.98
C PRO A 174 -2.12 -10.37 -17.01
N GLU A 175 -3.12 -10.96 -16.35
CA GLU A 175 -4.45 -10.36 -16.26
C GLU A 175 -4.48 -9.11 -15.36
N ASP A 176 -3.63 -9.06 -14.33
CA ASP A 176 -3.46 -7.83 -13.55
C ASP A 176 -2.75 -6.75 -14.37
N LEU A 177 -1.77 -7.11 -15.18
CA LEU A 177 -1.12 -6.16 -16.10
C LEU A 177 -2.14 -5.59 -17.11
N LYS A 178 -3.04 -6.40 -17.65
CA LYS A 178 -4.12 -5.91 -18.52
C LYS A 178 -5.01 -4.88 -17.82
N LYS A 179 -5.36 -5.11 -16.54
CA LYS A 179 -6.12 -4.13 -15.75
C LYS A 179 -5.37 -2.82 -15.59
N VAL A 180 -4.05 -2.89 -15.35
CA VAL A 180 -3.19 -1.70 -15.25
C VAL A 180 -3.16 -0.93 -16.57
N ILE A 181 -2.96 -1.61 -17.70
CA ILE A 181 -2.94 -1.00 -19.04
C ILE A 181 -4.32 -0.40 -19.40
N ASN A 182 -5.42 -1.08 -19.05
CA ASN A 182 -6.76 -0.56 -19.31
C ASN A 182 -7.06 0.73 -18.54
N GLU A 183 -6.59 0.85 -17.28
CA GLU A 183 -6.77 2.07 -16.48
C GLU A 183 -5.76 3.16 -16.87
N TYR A 184 -4.51 2.77 -17.23
CA TYR A 184 -3.37 3.63 -17.53
C TYR A 184 -2.69 3.21 -18.85
N PRO A 185 -3.26 3.49 -20.02
CA PRO A 185 -2.78 2.96 -21.31
C PRO A 185 -1.32 3.28 -21.63
N LEU A 186 -0.81 4.45 -21.24
CA LEU A 186 0.58 4.84 -21.51
C LEU A 186 1.64 4.04 -20.72
N VAL A 187 1.22 3.19 -19.79
CA VAL A 187 2.12 2.22 -19.14
C VAL A 187 2.68 1.22 -20.15
N GLU A 188 1.93 0.86 -21.19
CA GLU A 188 2.36 -0.05 -22.26
C GLU A 188 3.59 0.49 -22.99
N ARG A 189 3.68 1.82 -23.17
CA ARG A 189 4.85 2.47 -23.76
C ARG A 189 6.13 2.16 -22.97
N LYS A 190 6.10 2.15 -21.64
CA LYS A 190 7.28 1.81 -20.81
C LYS A 190 7.77 0.39 -21.02
N LEU A 191 6.84 -0.55 -21.19
CA LEU A 191 7.20 -1.94 -21.50
C LEU A 191 7.82 -2.05 -22.89
N PHE A 192 7.27 -1.34 -23.87
CA PHE A 192 7.81 -1.29 -25.22
C PHE A 192 9.23 -0.69 -25.25
N GLU A 193 9.45 0.45 -24.57
CA GLU A 193 10.75 1.10 -24.47
C GLU A 193 11.79 0.15 -23.85
N TYR A 194 11.44 -0.54 -22.77
CA TYR A 194 12.29 -1.53 -22.13
C TYR A 194 12.66 -2.70 -23.05
N ASP A 195 11.71 -3.27 -23.78
CA ASP A 195 11.93 -4.38 -24.70
C ASP A 195 12.81 -3.95 -25.87
N HIS A 196 12.63 -2.73 -26.38
CA HIS A 196 13.45 -2.16 -27.45
C HIS A 196 14.90 -1.92 -27.04
N GLU A 197 15.13 -1.35 -25.86
CA GLU A 197 16.48 -1.14 -25.33
C GLU A 197 17.22 -2.47 -25.14
N ARG A 198 16.52 -3.48 -24.65
CA ARG A 198 17.07 -4.81 -24.44
C ARG A 198 17.37 -5.56 -25.74
N ALA A 199 16.60 -5.30 -26.80
CA ALA A 199 16.84 -5.83 -28.13
C ALA A 199 18.10 -5.23 -28.77
N LYS A 200 18.40 -3.94 -28.51
CA LYS A 200 19.62 -3.27 -28.99
C LYS A 200 20.90 -3.67 -28.26
N ALA A 201 20.77 -4.19 -27.02
CA ALA A 201 21.90 -4.59 -26.19
C ALA A 201 22.36 -6.06 -26.43
N LYS A 202 21.66 -6.78 -27.30
CA LYS A 202 22.00 -8.13 -27.78
C LYS A 202 22.63 -8.07 -29.18
#